data_9f2f24a6bd3bd28915336a5a09b576a0
#
_entry.id   9f2f24a6bd3bd28915336a5a09b576a0
#
_cell.length_a   1.000
_cell.length_b   1.000
_cell.length_c   1.000
_cell.angle_alpha   90.00
_cell.angle_beta   90.00
_cell.angle_gamma   90.00
#
_symmetry.space_group_name_H-M   'P 1'
#
loop_
_entity.id
_entity.type
_entity.pdbx_description
1 polymer ?
#
loop_
_entity_poly.entity_id
_entity_poly.type
_entity_poly.pdbx_seq_one_letter_code
_entity_poly.pdbx_strand_id
1 'polypeptide(L)'
;MKLTQFAPSKILVAMMLVAAPLAWVTLRAQQQAPALSALDYVEIGQLANRYAHAIDTCSNNGYDYADLYTADGTFTDYVTDEGYAKKGLVRARGREELARAAGGGTLGCKNVGWNGWSHLMLNHVIPPAPGGARGRVYLVTIGSKGPNSVERFGGYEDFYVKTAQGWRIQSRTHVRNKAWHNPLLQSPDLN
;
A
#
# COMPACT_ATOMS: atom_id res chain seq x y z
N MET A 1 35.62 45.71 -56.86
CA MET A 1 35.28 45.65 -55.41
C MET A 1 34.40 44.41 -55.14
N LYS A 2 35.00 43.34 -54.65
CA LYS A 2 34.27 42.06 -54.41
C LYS A 2 33.79 42.00 -52.97
N LEU A 3 32.51 41.94 -52.81
CA LEU A 3 31.86 41.70 -51.47
C LEU A 3 31.92 40.21 -51.11
N THR A 4 32.67 39.91 -50.08
CA THR A 4 32.71 38.57 -49.46
C THR A 4 31.47 38.36 -48.61
N GLN A 5 30.65 37.36 -48.97
CA GLN A 5 29.52 36.89 -48.14
C GLN A 5 30.08 36.07 -46.99
N PHE A 6 29.75 36.46 -45.74
CA PHE A 6 30.01 35.69 -44.56
C PHE A 6 28.88 34.65 -44.40
N ALA A 7 29.23 33.37 -44.33
CA ALA A 7 28.31 32.28 -44.01
C ALA A 7 27.90 32.33 -42.54
N PRO A 8 26.63 32.10 -42.21
CA PRO A 8 26.18 32.06 -40.80
C PRO A 8 26.76 30.86 -40.07
N SER A 9 27.26 31.14 -38.88
CA SER A 9 28.07 30.28 -38.06
C SER A 9 27.37 29.00 -37.59
N LYS A 10 28.08 27.89 -37.76
CA LYS A 10 27.75 26.55 -37.21
C LYS A 10 27.70 26.48 -35.67
N ILE A 11 27.83 27.61 -34.98
CA ILE A 11 27.90 27.72 -33.52
C ILE A 11 26.49 27.67 -32.87
N LEU A 12 25.44 28.07 -33.60
CA LEU A 12 24.06 28.07 -33.03
C LEU A 12 23.43 26.68 -32.91
N VAL A 13 23.87 25.69 -33.69
CA VAL A 13 23.33 24.32 -33.63
C VAL A 13 23.92 23.50 -32.46
N ALA A 14 25.15 23.82 -32.04
CA ALA A 14 25.80 23.10 -30.93
C ALA A 14 25.22 23.46 -29.54
N MET A 15 24.64 24.65 -29.36
CA MET A 15 24.05 25.06 -28.09
C MET A 15 22.66 24.43 -27.82
N MET A 16 21.90 24.05 -28.85
CA MET A 16 20.59 23.42 -28.66
C MET A 16 20.67 21.95 -28.28
N LEU A 17 21.76 21.24 -28.59
CA LEU A 17 21.92 19.82 -28.29
C LEU A 17 22.38 19.52 -26.83
N VAL A 18 22.91 20.53 -26.12
CA VAL A 18 23.37 20.36 -24.73
C VAL A 18 22.27 20.72 -23.72
N ALA A 19 21.29 21.52 -24.10
CA ALA A 19 20.20 21.93 -23.19
C ALA A 19 19.14 20.82 -22.96
N ALA A 20 18.95 19.94 -23.93
CA ALA A 20 17.93 18.86 -23.83
C ALA A 20 18.23 17.83 -22.74
N PRO A 21 19.43 17.28 -22.54
CA PRO A 21 19.70 16.32 -21.49
C PRO A 21 19.63 16.89 -20.07
N LEU A 22 19.97 18.19 -19.89
CA LEU A 22 19.87 18.86 -18.59
C LEU A 22 18.43 19.08 -18.16
N ALA A 23 17.50 19.36 -19.07
CA ALA A 23 16.07 19.48 -18.77
C ALA A 23 15.46 18.13 -18.33
N TRP A 24 15.92 17.01 -18.91
CA TRP A 24 15.47 15.68 -18.54
C TRP A 24 15.97 15.24 -17.16
N VAL A 25 17.17 15.62 -16.78
CA VAL A 25 17.75 15.32 -15.46
C VAL A 25 17.02 16.10 -14.35
N THR A 26 16.68 17.37 -14.62
CA THR A 26 15.93 18.19 -13.64
C THR A 26 14.48 17.72 -13.48
N LEU A 27 13.82 17.24 -14.54
CA LEU A 27 12.47 16.67 -14.45
C LEU A 27 12.42 15.35 -13.65
N ARG A 28 13.45 14.51 -13.74
CA ARG A 28 13.54 13.28 -12.93
C ARG A 28 13.84 13.57 -11.46
N ALA A 29 14.59 14.60 -11.14
CA ALA A 29 14.85 15.00 -9.76
C ALA A 29 13.59 15.51 -9.03
N GLN A 30 12.58 16.01 -9.75
CA GLN A 30 11.32 16.48 -9.17
C GLN A 30 10.30 15.38 -8.87
N GLN A 31 10.55 14.12 -9.26
CA GLN A 31 9.65 13.00 -9.00
C GLN A 31 10.06 12.16 -7.77
N GLN A 32 11.01 12.62 -7.00
CA GLN A 32 11.35 11.94 -5.76
C GLN A 32 10.18 12.08 -4.79
N ALA A 33 9.67 10.95 -4.30
CA ALA A 33 8.63 10.96 -3.29
C ALA A 33 9.08 11.79 -2.08
N PRO A 34 8.25 12.67 -1.52
CA PRO A 34 8.63 13.46 -0.35
C PRO A 34 8.98 12.51 0.80
N ALA A 35 10.09 12.83 1.49
CA ALA A 35 10.51 12.05 2.65
C ALA A 35 9.40 12.04 3.72
N LEU A 36 9.16 10.88 4.32
CA LEU A 36 8.25 10.76 5.45
C LEU A 36 8.92 11.32 6.72
N SER A 37 8.17 12.05 7.52
CA SER A 37 8.60 12.48 8.86
C SER A 37 8.50 11.32 9.86
N ALA A 38 9.16 11.45 11.01
CA ALA A 38 9.03 10.48 12.11
C ALA A 38 7.56 10.29 12.53
N LEU A 39 6.77 11.36 12.55
CA LEU A 39 5.35 11.31 12.87
C LEU A 39 4.56 10.50 11.82
N ASP A 40 4.87 10.64 10.53
CA ASP A 40 4.22 9.86 9.48
C ASP A 40 4.46 8.36 9.68
N TYR A 41 5.68 7.95 10.03
CA TYR A 41 5.98 6.54 10.35
C TYR A 41 5.17 6.03 11.54
N VAL A 42 5.03 6.85 12.60
CA VAL A 42 4.23 6.50 13.77
C VAL A 42 2.76 6.37 13.39
N GLU A 43 2.18 7.35 12.69
CA GLU A 43 0.77 7.36 12.29
C GLU A 43 0.44 6.17 11.38
N ILE A 44 1.27 5.87 10.37
CA ILE A 44 1.08 4.72 9.49
C ILE A 44 1.23 3.41 10.27
N GLY A 45 2.22 3.30 11.16
CA GLY A 45 2.39 2.14 12.03
C GLY A 45 1.17 1.86 12.91
N GLN A 46 0.51 2.92 13.39
CA GLN A 46 -0.74 2.79 14.16
C GLN A 46 -1.92 2.26 13.33
N LEU A 47 -1.94 2.44 12.00
CA LEU A 47 -2.98 1.82 11.17
C LEU A 47 -2.88 0.29 11.23
N ALA A 48 -1.68 -0.29 11.19
CA ALA A 48 -1.47 -1.73 11.32
C ALA A 48 -1.89 -2.25 12.71
N ASN A 49 -1.55 -1.53 13.77
CA ASN A 49 -1.91 -1.90 15.14
C ASN A 49 -3.43 -1.83 15.35
N ARG A 50 -4.06 -0.73 14.94
CA ARG A 50 -5.52 -0.56 15.03
C ARG A 50 -6.29 -1.56 14.19
N TYR A 51 -5.75 -1.97 13.05
CA TYR A 51 -6.30 -3.03 12.23
C TYR A 51 -6.50 -4.31 13.02
N ALA A 52 -5.44 -4.80 13.69
CA ALA A 52 -5.50 -6.04 14.46
C ALA A 52 -6.64 -6.00 15.49
N HIS A 53 -6.71 -4.95 16.30
CA HIS A 53 -7.78 -4.80 17.28
C HIS A 53 -9.17 -4.70 16.66
N ALA A 54 -9.33 -3.91 15.60
CA ALA A 54 -10.63 -3.72 14.96
C ALA A 54 -11.19 -4.99 14.32
N ILE A 55 -10.32 -5.78 13.66
CA ILE A 55 -10.74 -7.02 13.00
C ILE A 55 -11.04 -8.13 14.03
N ASP A 56 -10.23 -8.23 15.09
CA ASP A 56 -10.38 -9.29 16.11
C ASP A 56 -11.63 -9.11 16.96
N THR A 57 -12.08 -7.87 17.14
CA THR A 57 -13.22 -7.56 18.00
C THR A 57 -14.49 -7.18 17.24
N CYS A 58 -14.41 -7.02 15.93
CA CYS A 58 -15.49 -6.43 15.12
C CYS A 58 -15.99 -5.11 15.72
N SER A 59 -15.07 -4.29 16.28
CA SER A 59 -15.42 -3.10 17.03
C SER A 59 -16.25 -2.14 16.18
N ASN A 60 -17.22 -1.48 16.84
CA ASN A 60 -18.17 -0.57 16.20
C ASN A 60 -18.84 -1.20 14.95
N ASN A 61 -19.26 -2.48 15.06
CA ASN A 61 -19.82 -3.24 13.94
C ASN A 61 -18.91 -3.29 12.71
N GLY A 62 -17.60 -3.38 12.90
CA GLY A 62 -16.61 -3.43 11.82
C GLY A 62 -16.27 -2.05 11.22
N TYR A 63 -16.94 -0.98 11.65
CA TYR A 63 -16.65 0.36 11.13
C TYR A 63 -15.31 0.90 11.60
N ASP A 64 -14.80 0.49 12.77
CA ASP A 64 -13.45 0.86 13.20
C ASP A 64 -12.37 0.31 12.27
N TYR A 65 -12.59 -0.86 11.67
CA TYR A 65 -11.75 -1.38 10.59
C TYR A 65 -11.92 -0.58 9.30
N ALA A 66 -13.16 -0.32 8.89
CA ALA A 66 -13.46 0.41 7.66
C ALA A 66 -12.90 1.84 7.68
N ASP A 67 -12.93 2.50 8.84
CA ASP A 67 -12.45 3.88 9.04
C ASP A 67 -10.92 4.03 9.04
N LEU A 68 -10.18 2.90 8.96
CA LEU A 68 -8.75 2.93 8.65
C LEU A 68 -8.46 3.24 7.18
N TYR A 69 -9.44 3.09 6.31
CA TYR A 69 -9.33 3.28 4.87
C TYR A 69 -9.81 4.67 4.42
N THR A 70 -9.45 5.03 3.18
CA THR A 70 -10.11 6.13 2.48
C THR A 70 -11.56 5.78 2.15
N ALA A 71 -12.38 6.77 1.82
CA ALA A 71 -13.80 6.56 1.49
C ALA A 71 -14.01 5.56 0.33
N ASP A 72 -13.07 5.50 -0.60
CA ASP A 72 -13.04 4.59 -1.75
C ASP A 72 -12.02 3.45 -1.60
N GLY A 73 -11.48 3.29 -0.41
CA GLY A 73 -10.42 2.33 -0.10
C GLY A 73 -10.81 0.89 -0.43
N THR A 74 -9.80 0.07 -0.72
CA THR A 74 -10.01 -1.30 -1.18
C THR A 74 -9.25 -2.34 -0.36
N PHE A 75 -9.92 -3.47 -0.14
CA PHE A 75 -9.28 -4.70 0.33
C PHE A 75 -9.29 -5.74 -0.79
N THR A 76 -8.12 -6.28 -1.10
CA THR A 76 -7.91 -7.28 -2.15
C THR A 76 -7.30 -8.54 -1.55
N ASP A 77 -7.80 -9.70 -1.94
CA ASP A 77 -7.24 -11.00 -1.54
C ASP A 77 -6.62 -11.70 -2.75
N TYR A 78 -5.43 -12.29 -2.59
CA TYR A 78 -4.83 -13.11 -3.63
C TYR A 78 -5.51 -14.48 -3.68
N VAL A 79 -5.87 -14.88 -4.90
CA VAL A 79 -6.35 -16.25 -5.15
C VAL A 79 -5.17 -17.20 -4.98
N THR A 80 -5.33 -18.17 -4.09
CA THR A 80 -4.28 -19.14 -3.72
C THR A 80 -4.16 -20.30 -4.68
N ASP A 81 -2.99 -20.90 -4.60
CA ASP A 81 -2.57 -22.23 -5.03
C ASP A 81 -2.38 -22.46 -6.52
N GLU A 82 -3.28 -22.14 -7.39
CA GLU A 82 -3.14 -22.31 -8.84
C GLU A 82 -2.97 -21.00 -9.58
N GLY A 83 -3.02 -19.90 -8.87
CA GLY A 83 -3.18 -18.59 -9.45
C GLY A 83 -2.13 -17.56 -9.09
N TYR A 84 -0.85 -17.93 -8.91
CA TYR A 84 0.24 -16.97 -8.69
C TYR A 84 0.33 -15.86 -9.74
N ALA A 85 -0.18 -16.11 -10.93
CA ALA A 85 -0.28 -15.14 -12.02
C ALA A 85 -1.59 -14.34 -12.01
N LYS A 86 -2.56 -14.67 -11.15
CA LYS A 86 -3.85 -13.97 -11.11
C LYS A 86 -3.81 -12.92 -10.01
N LYS A 87 -3.92 -11.67 -10.45
CA LYS A 87 -4.17 -10.53 -9.56
C LYS A 87 -5.35 -10.85 -8.66
N GLY A 88 -5.20 -10.62 -7.35
CA GLY A 88 -6.24 -10.87 -6.38
C GLY A 88 -7.54 -10.15 -6.70
N LEU A 89 -8.65 -10.68 -6.23
CA LEU A 89 -9.96 -10.07 -6.38
C LEU A 89 -10.16 -8.99 -5.30
N VAL A 90 -10.67 -7.83 -5.71
CA VAL A 90 -11.18 -6.85 -4.75
C VAL A 90 -12.36 -7.48 -4.01
N ARG A 91 -12.22 -7.67 -2.72
CA ARG A 91 -13.23 -8.28 -1.83
C ARG A 91 -14.15 -7.25 -1.21
N ALA A 92 -13.64 -6.04 -1.00
CA ALA A 92 -14.40 -4.96 -0.40
C ALA A 92 -13.89 -3.61 -0.91
N ARG A 93 -14.80 -2.69 -1.14
CA ARG A 93 -14.55 -1.32 -1.55
C ARG A 93 -15.47 -0.38 -0.77
N GLY A 94 -14.85 0.65 -0.18
CA GLY A 94 -15.59 1.66 0.57
C GLY A 94 -16.10 1.17 1.92
N ARG A 95 -16.60 2.11 2.69
CA ARG A 95 -16.83 1.95 4.12
C ARG A 95 -17.73 0.78 4.49
N GLU A 96 -18.87 0.61 3.80
CA GLU A 96 -19.85 -0.43 4.16
C GLU A 96 -19.35 -1.84 3.80
N GLU A 97 -18.74 -2.01 2.62
CA GLU A 97 -18.22 -3.33 2.23
C GLU A 97 -17.02 -3.73 3.09
N LEU A 98 -16.17 -2.76 3.47
CA LEU A 98 -15.06 -2.99 4.39
C LEU A 98 -15.55 -3.39 5.79
N ALA A 99 -16.58 -2.72 6.32
CA ALA A 99 -17.17 -3.09 7.60
C ALA A 99 -17.77 -4.51 7.56
N ARG A 100 -18.43 -4.88 6.46
CA ARG A 100 -18.91 -6.26 6.26
C ARG A 100 -17.79 -7.28 6.13
N ALA A 101 -16.69 -6.92 5.48
CA ALA A 101 -15.50 -7.78 5.40
C ALA A 101 -14.87 -8.04 6.78
N ALA A 102 -15.03 -7.11 7.72
CA ALA A 102 -14.65 -7.28 9.12
C ALA A 102 -15.70 -8.05 9.96
N GLY A 103 -16.73 -8.61 9.32
CA GLY A 103 -17.78 -9.37 10.00
C GLY A 103 -18.98 -8.54 10.47
N GLY A 104 -19.00 -7.24 10.19
CA GLY A 104 -20.02 -6.30 10.68
C GLY A 104 -20.85 -5.64 9.56
N GLY A 105 -20.87 -4.31 9.55
CA GLY A 105 -21.70 -3.48 8.69
C GLY A 105 -23.07 -3.21 9.29
N THR A 106 -24.01 -2.73 8.47
CA THR A 106 -25.37 -2.37 8.90
C THR A 106 -26.13 -3.51 9.57
N LEU A 107 -25.74 -4.77 9.34
CA LEU A 107 -26.35 -5.95 9.94
C LEU A 107 -25.72 -6.34 11.29
N GLY A 108 -24.74 -5.59 11.75
CA GLY A 108 -23.96 -5.88 12.96
C GLY A 108 -23.04 -7.09 12.82
N CYS A 109 -22.26 -7.34 13.86
CA CYS A 109 -21.33 -8.47 13.92
C CYS A 109 -22.09 -9.80 14.07
N LYS A 110 -22.32 -10.50 12.98
CA LYS A 110 -23.09 -11.76 12.99
C LYS A 110 -22.27 -12.99 13.33
N ASN A 111 -20.98 -12.95 13.07
CA ASN A 111 -20.07 -14.06 13.31
C ASN A 111 -18.86 -13.56 14.09
N VAL A 112 -19.05 -13.33 15.37
CA VAL A 112 -17.92 -13.22 16.30
C VAL A 112 -17.27 -14.60 16.51
N GLY A 113 -17.24 -15.40 15.43
CA GLY A 113 -16.52 -16.67 15.36
C GLY A 113 -15.00 -16.52 15.32
N TRP A 114 -14.52 -15.31 15.40
CA TRP A 114 -13.15 -14.91 15.72
C TRP A 114 -12.83 -15.15 17.22
N ASN A 115 -13.70 -15.88 17.90
CA ASN A 115 -13.57 -16.19 19.30
C ASN A 115 -12.22 -16.83 19.62
N GLY A 116 -11.31 -16.03 20.13
CA GLY A 116 -10.00 -16.44 20.54
C GLY A 116 -8.88 -16.27 19.49
N TRP A 117 -9.16 -15.69 18.32
CA TRP A 117 -8.12 -15.33 17.37
C TRP A 117 -7.50 -13.98 17.73
N SER A 118 -6.22 -13.85 17.43
CA SER A 118 -5.54 -12.56 17.45
C SER A 118 -4.66 -12.42 16.22
N HIS A 119 -4.76 -11.27 15.56
CA HIS A 119 -3.89 -10.89 14.45
C HIS A 119 -2.66 -10.17 14.99
N LEU A 120 -1.50 -10.66 14.65
CA LEU A 120 -0.22 -10.01 14.94
C LEU A 120 0.36 -9.42 13.67
N MET A 121 0.59 -8.12 13.69
CA MET A 121 1.19 -7.36 12.59
C MET A 121 2.66 -7.12 12.90
N LEU A 122 3.57 -7.75 12.15
CA LEU A 122 4.99 -7.80 12.49
C LEU A 122 5.86 -7.26 11.35
N ASN A 123 6.99 -6.66 11.72
CA ASN A 123 8.03 -6.23 10.76
C ASN A 123 7.49 -5.32 9.65
N HIS A 124 6.84 -4.24 10.05
CA HIS A 124 6.26 -3.27 9.12
C HIS A 124 7.35 -2.39 8.49
N VAL A 125 7.49 -2.46 7.17
CA VAL A 125 8.39 -1.62 6.37
C VAL A 125 7.55 -0.59 5.61
N ILE A 126 7.94 0.69 5.67
CA ILE A 126 7.15 1.81 5.14
C ILE A 126 8.05 2.72 4.30
N PRO A 127 8.34 2.40 3.03
CA PRO A 127 9.02 3.33 2.13
C PRO A 127 8.09 4.46 1.66
N PRO A 128 8.62 5.68 1.48
CA PRO A 128 7.88 6.75 0.82
C PRO A 128 7.59 6.38 -0.63
N ALA A 129 6.47 6.87 -1.16
CA ALA A 129 6.07 6.66 -2.54
C ALA A 129 5.40 7.93 -3.11
N PRO A 130 5.38 8.13 -4.44
CA PRO A 130 4.64 9.22 -5.05
C PRO A 130 3.17 9.22 -4.60
N GLY A 131 2.72 10.34 -4.05
CA GLY A 131 1.35 10.50 -3.56
C GLY A 131 1.06 9.88 -2.18
N GLY A 132 2.06 9.27 -1.50
CA GLY A 132 1.84 8.68 -0.19
C GLY A 132 3.00 7.83 0.32
N ALA A 133 2.67 6.64 0.83
CA ALA A 133 3.63 5.65 1.29
C ALA A 133 3.16 4.23 0.92
N ARG A 134 4.10 3.34 0.68
CA ARG A 134 3.82 1.91 0.60
C ARG A 134 4.04 1.27 1.95
N GLY A 135 3.44 0.12 2.18
CA GLY A 135 3.68 -0.67 3.37
C GLY A 135 3.77 -2.14 3.06
N ARG A 136 4.57 -2.83 3.85
CA ARG A 136 4.65 -4.27 3.83
C ARG A 136 4.77 -4.78 5.26
N VAL A 137 3.86 -5.65 5.66
CA VAL A 137 3.76 -6.12 7.04
C VAL A 137 3.41 -7.61 7.06
N TYR A 138 4.09 -8.39 7.90
CA TYR A 138 3.74 -9.79 8.09
C TYR A 138 2.45 -9.93 8.88
N LEU A 139 1.66 -10.93 8.50
CA LEU A 139 0.48 -11.36 9.23
C LEU A 139 0.71 -12.74 9.85
N VAL A 140 0.53 -12.81 11.15
CA VAL A 140 0.47 -14.06 11.91
C VAL A 140 -0.83 -14.06 12.70
N THR A 141 -1.57 -15.15 12.72
CA THR A 141 -2.71 -15.33 13.61
C THR A 141 -2.41 -16.37 14.67
N ILE A 142 -2.91 -16.15 15.86
CA ILE A 142 -2.87 -17.11 16.97
C ILE A 142 -4.29 -17.48 17.38
N GLY A 143 -4.48 -18.71 17.81
CA GLY A 143 -5.79 -19.19 18.30
C GLY A 143 -6.78 -19.61 17.20
N SER A 144 -6.47 -19.50 15.93
CA SER A 144 -7.38 -19.76 14.81
C SER A 144 -7.86 -21.22 14.72
N LYS A 145 -7.06 -22.16 15.22
CA LYS A 145 -7.38 -23.60 15.28
C LYS A 145 -7.46 -24.12 16.71
N GLY A 146 -7.77 -23.24 17.64
CA GLY A 146 -7.85 -23.54 19.07
C GLY A 146 -6.67 -22.96 19.86
N PRO A 147 -6.69 -23.08 21.19
CA PRO A 147 -5.65 -22.59 22.07
C PRO A 147 -4.26 -23.05 21.63
N ASN A 148 -3.28 -22.14 21.68
CA ASN A 148 -1.87 -22.37 21.31
C ASN A 148 -1.59 -22.62 19.82
N SER A 149 -2.59 -22.54 18.93
CA SER A 149 -2.33 -22.59 17.50
C SER A 149 -1.70 -21.29 17.00
N VAL A 150 -0.70 -21.41 16.12
CA VAL A 150 -0.06 -20.28 15.43
C VAL A 150 -0.10 -20.56 13.94
N GLU A 151 -0.68 -19.63 13.19
CA GLU A 151 -0.73 -19.70 11.74
C GLU A 151 -0.07 -18.47 11.12
N ARG A 152 0.67 -18.69 10.03
CA ARG A 152 1.24 -17.63 9.21
C ARG A 152 0.43 -17.50 7.94
N PHE A 153 -0.09 -16.31 7.68
CA PHE A 153 -0.93 -16.05 6.51
C PHE A 153 -0.23 -15.22 5.42
N GLY A 154 1.10 -15.01 5.52
CA GLY A 154 1.84 -14.14 4.62
C GLY A 154 1.91 -12.73 5.16
N GLY A 155 1.15 -11.81 4.59
CA GLY A 155 1.14 -10.42 5.05
C GLY A 155 0.25 -9.52 4.19
N TYR A 156 0.41 -8.23 4.41
CA TYR A 156 -0.27 -7.20 3.63
C TYR A 156 0.72 -6.33 2.88
N GLU A 157 0.36 -6.00 1.66
CA GLU A 157 0.94 -4.92 0.87
C GLU A 157 -0.08 -3.79 0.81
N ASP A 158 0.33 -2.63 1.31
CA ASP A 158 -0.54 -1.47 1.50
C ASP A 158 -0.06 -0.29 0.68
N PHE A 159 -1.01 0.55 0.28
CA PHE A 159 -0.74 1.92 -0.13
C PHE A 159 -1.47 2.87 0.81
N TYR A 160 -0.71 3.79 1.39
CA TYR A 160 -1.19 4.79 2.34
C TYR A 160 -1.21 6.16 1.71
N VAL A 161 -2.24 6.95 2.03
CA VAL A 161 -2.35 8.35 1.63
C VAL A 161 -2.63 9.22 2.85
N LYS A 162 -2.08 10.44 2.84
CA LYS A 162 -2.34 11.42 3.89
C LYS A 162 -3.58 12.22 3.52
N THR A 163 -4.59 12.18 4.37
CA THR A 163 -5.86 12.91 4.24
C THR A 163 -5.93 14.05 5.25
N ALA A 164 -6.97 14.86 5.20
CA ALA A 164 -7.23 15.89 6.22
C ALA A 164 -7.45 15.28 7.63
N GLN A 165 -7.83 14.00 7.71
CA GLN A 165 -8.04 13.27 8.98
C GLN A 165 -6.84 12.39 9.36
N GLY A 166 -5.64 12.62 8.80
CA GLY A 166 -4.44 11.82 8.99
C GLY A 166 -4.25 10.73 7.93
N TRP A 167 -3.31 9.84 8.17
CA TRP A 167 -3.02 8.76 7.24
C TRP A 167 -4.16 7.73 7.15
N ARG A 168 -4.41 7.22 5.93
CA ARG A 168 -5.42 6.19 5.64
C ARG A 168 -4.87 5.17 4.67
N ILE A 169 -5.41 3.97 4.71
CA ILE A 169 -5.17 2.90 3.74
C ILE A 169 -6.02 3.21 2.49
N GLN A 170 -5.39 3.44 1.36
CA GLN A 170 -6.10 3.56 0.08
C GLN A 170 -6.32 2.17 -0.54
N SER A 171 -5.31 1.31 -0.46
CA SER A 171 -5.44 -0.09 -0.88
C SER A 171 -4.67 -0.99 0.05
N ARG A 172 -5.25 -2.14 0.37
CA ARG A 172 -4.61 -3.24 1.08
C ARG A 172 -4.77 -4.51 0.27
N THR A 173 -3.69 -5.22 0.07
CA THR A 173 -3.68 -6.53 -0.57
C THR A 173 -3.19 -7.58 0.41
N HIS A 174 -4.01 -8.60 0.66
CA HIS A 174 -3.59 -9.76 1.43
C HIS A 174 -2.81 -10.72 0.54
N VAL A 175 -1.53 -10.90 0.83
CA VAL A 175 -0.64 -11.81 0.11
C VAL A 175 -0.41 -13.05 0.97
N ARG A 176 -0.89 -14.21 0.52
CA ARG A 176 -0.78 -15.45 1.28
C ARG A 176 0.63 -16.05 1.22
N ASN A 177 0.93 -16.96 2.15
CA ASN A 177 2.26 -17.48 2.44
C ASN A 177 3.13 -17.81 1.23
N LYS A 178 2.63 -18.58 0.27
CA LYS A 178 3.43 -18.97 -0.90
C LYS A 178 3.74 -17.79 -1.82
N ALA A 179 2.75 -16.92 -2.03
CA ALA A 179 2.91 -15.73 -2.85
C ALA A 179 3.85 -14.70 -2.20
N TRP A 180 3.81 -14.58 -0.86
CA TRP A 180 4.66 -13.65 -0.11
C TRP A 180 6.15 -13.89 -0.31
N HIS A 181 6.55 -15.15 -0.46
CA HIS A 181 7.93 -15.54 -0.66
C HIS A 181 8.33 -15.70 -2.15
N ASN A 182 7.40 -15.47 -3.07
CA ASN A 182 7.70 -15.53 -4.50
C ASN A 182 8.19 -14.16 -5.00
N PRO A 183 9.46 -14.04 -5.39
CA PRO A 183 10.03 -12.77 -5.85
C PRO A 183 9.36 -12.23 -7.12
N LEU A 184 8.72 -13.09 -7.92
CA LEU A 184 8.01 -12.68 -9.14
C LEU A 184 6.67 -11.98 -8.84
N LEU A 185 6.15 -12.12 -7.63
CA LEU A 185 4.89 -11.50 -7.19
C LEU A 185 5.12 -10.30 -6.27
N GLN A 186 6.37 -10.02 -5.92
CA GLN A 186 6.71 -8.83 -5.16
C GLN A 186 6.57 -7.61 -6.06
N SER A 187 5.98 -6.57 -5.52
CA SER A 187 5.93 -5.29 -6.23
C SER A 187 7.37 -4.82 -6.50
N PRO A 188 7.73 -4.52 -7.75
CA PRO A 188 9.06 -4.01 -8.08
C PRO A 188 9.41 -2.69 -7.39
N ASP A 189 8.40 -2.03 -6.83
CA ASP A 189 8.54 -0.72 -6.18
C ASP A 189 8.89 -0.82 -4.67
N LEU A 190 9.10 -2.03 -4.15
CA LEU A 190 9.47 -2.26 -2.75
C LEU A 190 10.95 -2.67 -2.55
N ASN A 191 11.72 -2.77 -3.65
CA ASN A 191 13.16 -3.03 -3.62
C ASN A 191 13.96 -1.76 -3.72
#